data_db296c5e7938b7f35892a34216d54b24
#
_entry.id   db296c5e7938b7f35892a34216d54b24
#
_cell.length_a   1.000
_cell.length_b   1.000
_cell.length_c   1.000
_cell.angle_alpha   90.00
_cell.angle_beta   90.00
_cell.angle_gamma   90.00
#
_symmetry.space_group_name_H-M   'P 1'
#
loop_
_entity.id
_entity.type
_entity.pdbx_description
1 polymer ?
#
loop_
_entity_poly.entity_id
_entity_poly.type
_entity_poly.pdbx_seq_one_letter_code
_entity_poly.pdbx_strand_id
1 'polypeptide(L)'
;MYCFFLVTLAEAICYIMDFESVLSNSHTKKYLKETIDTNRIAHAQLFVGEEGVGTLPMAIAYATELLCKTGDAHTAIKCAHLNHPDLHFAYPTAITTQVKDHPTSSAFLEQWRQFVLETPYGSLFDWYQAIDIANKQGKIGVDDAKEITSKLSLKSFEGGYKVMIIWMAELMNTDCANKLLKLLEEPPAETIFILVVENENALLDTILSRCQITRFHRLSQEVITEALVKQGLTQPQAQKIALHSQGNYRKALSFIGKDNDRIFEEWFVEWVRMAYSARGNKGVLPNLLAWCEKIAKEGRETQKLFLEYCLEVFRQALLANYGADSLVYMEFQSNFKIENFAPFVHHNNIAEIQRNIEEAIYHIERNGNSKLILTDLSIKLTRLIHAKV
;
A
#
# COMPACT_ATOMS: atom_id res chain seq x y z
N MET A 1 27.22 -15.90 25.08
CA MET A 1 26.03 -15.94 24.26
C MET A 1 25.48 -14.50 24.03
N TYR A 2 26.38 -13.52 23.84
CA TYR A 2 26.08 -12.10 23.63
C TYR A 2 26.80 -11.50 22.40
N CYS A 3 27.44 -12.35 21.57
CA CYS A 3 28.22 -11.89 20.41
C CYS A 3 27.51 -12.06 19.05
N PHE A 4 26.30 -12.65 19.03
CA PHE A 4 25.56 -12.88 17.78
C PHE A 4 24.53 -11.78 17.44
N PHE A 5 24.29 -10.83 18.36
CA PHE A 5 23.30 -9.75 18.17
C PHE A 5 23.90 -8.42 17.68
N LEU A 6 25.23 -8.31 17.62
CA LEU A 6 25.91 -7.07 17.18
C LEU A 6 26.35 -7.07 15.71
N VAL A 7 26.29 -8.21 15.03
CA VAL A 7 26.62 -8.32 13.59
C VAL A 7 25.40 -8.00 12.72
N THR A 8 24.16 -8.14 13.26
CA THR A 8 22.91 -7.86 12.51
C THR A 8 22.54 -6.37 12.45
N LEU A 9 23.17 -5.49 13.24
CA LEU A 9 22.91 -4.03 13.14
C LEU A 9 23.87 -3.31 12.18
N ALA A 10 25.00 -3.91 11.83
CA ALA A 10 25.94 -3.33 10.85
C ALA A 10 25.65 -3.80 9.41
N GLU A 11 24.83 -4.83 9.23
CA GLU A 11 24.31 -5.33 7.95
C GLU A 11 22.85 -4.93 7.69
N ALA A 12 22.24 -4.10 8.52
CA ALA A 12 21.18 -3.19 8.12
C ALA A 12 21.77 -2.10 7.21
N ILE A 13 22.57 -2.57 6.26
CA ILE A 13 23.13 -1.84 5.15
C ILE A 13 21.97 -1.19 4.44
N CYS A 14 21.92 0.08 4.58
CA CYS A 14 21.35 1.05 3.66
C CYS A 14 20.80 0.35 2.42
N TYR A 15 19.51 0.06 2.42
CA TYR A 15 18.83 -0.48 1.25
C TYR A 15 18.87 0.67 0.24
N ILE A 16 19.93 0.72 -0.56
CA ILE A 16 20.02 1.68 -1.64
C ILE A 16 18.85 1.33 -2.55
N MET A 17 17.85 2.19 -2.59
CA MET A 17 16.74 2.07 -3.54
C MET A 17 17.27 2.43 -4.92
N ASP A 18 17.92 1.46 -5.55
CA ASP A 18 18.39 1.55 -6.93
C ASP A 18 17.43 0.81 -7.88
N PHE A 19 17.62 0.97 -9.17
CA PHE A 19 16.79 0.31 -10.17
C PHE A 19 16.81 -1.21 -10.08
N GLU A 20 17.87 -1.82 -9.58
CA GLU A 20 18.00 -3.27 -9.50
C GLU A 20 17.22 -3.81 -8.28
N SER A 21 17.32 -3.14 -7.15
CA SER A 21 16.68 -3.55 -5.89
C SER A 21 15.16 -3.33 -5.88
N VAL A 22 14.66 -2.29 -6.55
CA VAL A 22 13.22 -2.00 -6.58
C VAL A 22 12.47 -3.07 -7.37
N LEU A 23 11.42 -3.66 -6.79
CA LEU A 23 10.55 -4.58 -7.51
C LEU A 23 9.63 -3.79 -8.44
N SER A 24 9.67 -4.12 -9.71
CA SER A 24 8.81 -3.54 -10.73
C SER A 24 8.81 -4.42 -11.98
N ASN A 25 7.91 -4.13 -12.90
CA ASN A 25 7.92 -4.76 -14.21
C ASN A 25 9.21 -4.39 -14.96
N SER A 26 9.87 -5.38 -15.56
CA SER A 26 11.12 -5.21 -16.31
C SER A 26 11.01 -4.18 -17.43
N HIS A 27 9.85 -4.10 -18.09
CA HIS A 27 9.58 -3.12 -19.14
C HIS A 27 9.58 -1.68 -18.59
N THR A 28 8.94 -1.43 -17.45
CA THR A 28 8.90 -0.11 -16.80
C THR A 28 10.29 0.32 -16.36
N LYS A 29 11.08 -0.59 -15.74
CA LYS A 29 12.47 -0.32 -15.39
C LYS A 29 13.31 0.07 -16.60
N LYS A 30 13.23 -0.74 -17.65
CA LYS A 30 13.99 -0.50 -18.89
C LYS A 30 13.62 0.84 -19.51
N TYR A 31 12.33 1.14 -19.62
CA TYR A 31 11.84 2.42 -20.16
C TYR A 31 12.39 3.61 -19.37
N LEU A 32 12.26 3.60 -18.03
CA LEU A 32 12.75 4.69 -17.19
C LEU A 32 14.28 4.86 -17.29
N LYS A 33 15.03 3.76 -17.34
CA LYS A 33 16.48 3.79 -17.52
C LYS A 33 16.87 4.38 -18.88
N GLU A 34 16.19 3.98 -19.95
CA GLU A 34 16.38 4.53 -21.29
C GLU A 34 16.14 6.06 -21.34
N THR A 35 15.16 6.60 -20.60
CA THR A 35 14.94 8.06 -20.55
C THR A 35 16.13 8.80 -19.94
N ILE A 36 16.77 8.22 -18.92
CA ILE A 36 17.96 8.78 -18.28
C ILE A 36 19.16 8.67 -19.23
N ASP A 37 19.42 7.49 -19.81
CA ASP A 37 20.56 7.21 -20.67
C ASP A 37 20.55 8.08 -21.92
N THR A 38 19.36 8.28 -22.51
CA THR A 38 19.18 9.10 -23.72
C THR A 38 19.01 10.60 -23.41
N ASN A 39 19.04 10.99 -22.15
CA ASN A 39 18.79 12.36 -21.67
C ASN A 39 17.44 12.95 -22.13
N ARG A 40 16.42 12.09 -22.28
CA ARG A 40 15.04 12.48 -22.63
C ARG A 40 14.16 12.48 -21.39
N ILE A 41 14.48 13.34 -20.43
CA ILE A 41 13.85 13.40 -19.13
C ILE A 41 12.74 14.46 -19.18
N ALA A 42 11.48 14.03 -19.00
CA ALA A 42 10.38 14.98 -18.86
C ALA A 42 10.49 15.70 -17.51
N HIS A 43 10.31 17.01 -17.52
CA HIS A 43 10.37 17.83 -16.31
C HIS A 43 9.24 17.55 -15.31
N ALA A 44 8.12 17.02 -15.77
CA ALA A 44 6.99 16.59 -14.95
C ALA A 44 6.60 15.15 -15.32
N GLN A 45 6.73 14.25 -14.38
CA GLN A 45 6.41 12.84 -14.53
C GLN A 45 5.32 12.45 -13.54
N LEU A 46 4.43 11.57 -13.96
CA LEU A 46 3.36 11.01 -13.12
C LEU A 46 3.50 9.49 -13.09
N PHE A 47 3.85 8.97 -11.92
CA PHE A 47 3.91 7.55 -11.66
C PHE A 47 2.59 7.09 -11.05
N VAL A 48 1.86 6.26 -11.80
CA VAL A 48 0.53 5.77 -11.43
C VAL A 48 0.61 4.29 -11.11
N GLY A 49 0.14 3.88 -9.95
CA GLY A 49 0.06 2.47 -9.60
C GLY A 49 -0.57 2.24 -8.25
N GLU A 50 -1.24 1.10 -8.11
CA GLU A 50 -1.86 0.67 -6.86
C GLU A 50 -0.82 0.52 -5.74
N GLU A 51 -1.28 0.45 -4.50
CA GLU A 51 -0.46 0.14 -3.33
C GLU A 51 0.42 -1.10 -3.55
N GLY A 52 1.66 -1.05 -3.11
CA GLY A 52 2.56 -2.20 -3.10
C GLY A 52 3.16 -2.62 -4.44
N VAL A 53 2.93 -1.86 -5.54
CA VAL A 53 3.53 -2.15 -6.86
C VAL A 53 4.88 -1.47 -7.09
N GLY A 54 5.35 -0.66 -6.13
CA GLY A 54 6.70 -0.06 -6.15
C GLY A 54 6.80 1.31 -6.80
N THR A 55 5.73 2.09 -6.87
CA THR A 55 5.74 3.46 -7.43
C THR A 55 6.67 4.42 -6.68
N LEU A 56 6.55 4.48 -5.35
CA LEU A 56 7.40 5.36 -4.52
C LEU A 56 8.87 4.93 -4.54
N PRO A 57 9.25 3.66 -4.26
CA PRO A 57 10.64 3.26 -4.34
C PRO A 57 11.24 3.45 -5.75
N MET A 58 10.46 3.28 -6.82
CA MET A 58 10.93 3.56 -8.17
C MET A 58 11.12 5.05 -8.42
N ALA A 59 10.27 5.93 -7.88
CA ALA A 59 10.45 7.37 -7.95
C ALA A 59 11.76 7.81 -7.27
N ILE A 60 12.06 7.21 -6.12
CA ILE A 60 13.31 7.48 -5.39
C ILE A 60 14.53 6.93 -6.16
N ALA A 61 14.45 5.71 -6.70
CA ALA A 61 15.52 5.13 -7.51
C ALA A 61 15.81 5.99 -8.75
N TYR A 62 14.76 6.44 -9.44
CA TYR A 62 14.87 7.33 -10.60
C TYR A 62 15.51 8.67 -10.23
N ALA A 63 15.07 9.28 -9.13
CA ALA A 63 15.66 10.51 -8.62
C ALA A 63 17.13 10.34 -8.23
N THR A 64 17.49 9.23 -7.59
CA THR A 64 18.86 8.90 -7.21
C THR A 64 19.77 8.81 -8.44
N GLU A 65 19.33 8.10 -9.47
CA GLU A 65 20.09 7.96 -10.73
C GLU A 65 20.30 9.31 -11.41
N LEU A 66 19.28 10.18 -11.44
CA LEU A 66 19.38 11.54 -11.99
C LEU A 66 20.40 12.40 -11.24
N LEU A 67 20.37 12.35 -9.92
CA LEU A 67 21.28 13.13 -9.07
C LEU A 67 22.72 12.59 -9.17
N CYS A 68 22.90 11.27 -9.21
CA CYS A 68 24.21 10.64 -9.36
C CYS A 68 24.86 10.93 -10.73
N LYS A 69 24.08 11.27 -11.76
CA LYS A 69 24.61 11.59 -13.08
C LYS A 69 25.51 12.83 -13.10
N THR A 70 25.25 13.76 -12.19
CA THR A 70 25.96 15.06 -12.09
C THR A 70 26.64 15.27 -10.75
N GLY A 71 26.32 14.42 -9.74
CA GLY A 71 26.81 14.53 -8.39
C GLY A 71 28.22 13.97 -8.16
N ASP A 72 28.68 14.12 -6.94
CA ASP A 72 29.98 13.60 -6.49
C ASP A 72 29.88 12.11 -6.03
N ALA A 73 31.02 11.55 -5.58
CA ALA A 73 31.07 10.17 -5.09
C ALA A 73 30.20 9.92 -3.84
N HIS A 74 29.77 10.96 -3.12
CA HIS A 74 28.92 10.85 -1.92
C HIS A 74 27.44 11.02 -2.22
N THR A 75 27.06 11.43 -3.44
CA THR A 75 25.66 11.65 -3.84
C THR A 75 24.81 10.42 -3.63
N ALA A 76 25.27 9.24 -4.04
CA ALA A 76 24.55 7.97 -3.85
C ALA A 76 24.28 7.68 -2.36
N ILE A 77 25.25 7.95 -1.49
CA ILE A 77 25.10 7.75 -0.02
C ILE A 77 24.08 8.73 0.55
N LYS A 78 24.13 10.01 0.15
CA LYS A 78 23.14 11.02 0.58
C LYS A 78 21.73 10.64 0.11
N CYS A 79 21.57 10.18 -1.13
CA CYS A 79 20.31 9.73 -1.67
C CYS A 79 19.79 8.48 -0.94
N ALA A 80 20.66 7.51 -0.64
CA ALA A 80 20.30 6.30 0.11
C ALA A 80 19.73 6.61 1.50
N HIS A 81 20.21 7.68 2.15
CA HIS A 81 19.68 8.17 3.42
C HIS A 81 18.58 9.22 3.26
N LEU A 82 18.09 9.49 2.04
CA LEU A 82 17.08 10.50 1.73
C LEU A 82 17.44 11.91 2.27
N ASN A 83 18.73 12.24 2.30
CA ASN A 83 19.26 13.52 2.80
C ASN A 83 20.06 14.31 1.79
N HIS A 84 19.95 13.99 0.51
CA HIS A 84 20.54 14.80 -0.53
C HIS A 84 19.89 16.20 -0.58
N PRO A 85 20.64 17.30 -0.63
CA PRO A 85 20.11 18.67 -0.56
C PRO A 85 19.20 19.03 -1.74
N ASP A 86 19.38 18.39 -2.91
CA ASP A 86 18.59 18.60 -4.11
C ASP A 86 17.48 17.53 -4.31
N LEU A 87 17.26 16.64 -3.32
CA LEU A 87 16.14 15.68 -3.27
C LEU A 87 15.11 16.14 -2.26
N HIS A 88 13.95 16.50 -2.76
CA HIS A 88 12.86 17.04 -1.96
C HIS A 88 11.63 16.16 -2.00
N PHE A 89 10.86 16.19 -0.91
CA PHE A 89 9.63 15.41 -0.77
C PHE A 89 8.47 16.29 -0.34
N ALA A 90 7.27 15.94 -0.84
CA ALA A 90 6.00 16.40 -0.30
C ALA A 90 5.07 15.19 -0.19
N TYR A 91 4.32 15.13 0.90
CA TYR A 91 3.45 14.01 1.25
C TYR A 91 2.33 14.47 2.19
N PRO A 92 1.23 13.69 2.30
CA PRO A 92 0.08 14.11 3.10
C PRO A 92 0.43 14.21 4.59
N THR A 93 0.04 15.34 5.21
CA THR A 93 0.25 15.60 6.63
C THR A 93 -1.05 16.12 7.26
N ALA A 94 -1.13 16.05 8.59
CA ALA A 94 -2.21 16.63 9.37
C ALA A 94 -1.69 17.15 10.72
N ILE A 95 -2.51 17.92 11.41
CA ILE A 95 -2.25 18.39 12.77
C ILE A 95 -2.10 17.20 13.72
N THR A 96 -1.00 17.16 14.46
CA THR A 96 -0.68 16.17 15.49
C THR A 96 -0.57 16.82 16.86
N THR A 97 -0.23 16.03 17.87
CA THR A 97 0.11 16.57 19.21
C THR A 97 1.41 17.38 19.21
N GLN A 98 2.33 17.07 18.29
CA GLN A 98 3.64 17.71 18.14
C GLN A 98 3.59 18.92 17.20
N VAL A 99 2.86 18.80 16.07
CA VAL A 99 2.69 19.86 15.08
C VAL A 99 1.25 20.36 15.13
N LYS A 100 1.04 21.45 15.86
CA LYS A 100 -0.30 21.98 16.18
C LYS A 100 -0.87 22.90 15.10
N ASP A 101 0.00 23.60 14.37
CA ASP A 101 -0.37 24.59 13.36
C ASP A 101 0.41 24.36 12.07
N HIS A 102 -0.21 24.62 10.91
CA HIS A 102 0.41 24.61 9.59
C HIS A 102 1.28 23.35 9.33
N PRO A 103 0.71 22.14 9.42
CA PRO A 103 1.47 20.91 9.17
C PRO A 103 1.95 20.89 7.72
N THR A 104 3.25 20.89 7.53
CA THR A 104 3.90 20.75 6.22
C THR A 104 4.77 19.52 6.20
N SER A 105 5.09 19.03 5.00
CA SER A 105 5.97 17.86 4.81
C SER A 105 7.32 18.06 5.50
N SER A 106 7.85 19.27 5.54
CA SER A 106 9.13 19.57 6.22
C SER A 106 9.08 19.33 7.73
N ALA A 107 7.93 19.51 8.37
CA ALA A 107 7.77 19.28 9.80
C ALA A 107 7.84 17.79 10.20
N PHE A 108 7.70 16.87 9.25
CA PHE A 108 7.71 15.42 9.46
C PHE A 108 8.86 14.72 8.71
N LEU A 109 9.92 15.46 8.37
CA LEU A 109 10.97 14.92 7.50
C LEU A 109 11.73 13.74 8.11
N GLU A 110 11.94 13.71 9.42
CA GLU A 110 12.60 12.59 10.11
C GLU A 110 11.73 11.34 10.09
N GLN A 111 10.44 11.47 10.40
CA GLN A 111 9.48 10.38 10.35
C GLN A 111 9.33 9.86 8.92
N TRP A 112 9.33 10.75 7.92
CA TRP A 112 9.27 10.38 6.52
C TRP A 112 10.48 9.53 6.08
N ARG A 113 11.68 9.96 6.45
CA ARG A 113 12.90 9.21 6.16
C ARG A 113 12.86 7.83 6.78
N GLN A 114 12.51 7.77 8.06
CA GLN A 114 12.38 6.51 8.77
C GLN A 114 11.33 5.61 8.11
N PHE A 115 10.14 6.13 7.83
CA PHE A 115 9.06 5.39 7.15
C PHE A 115 9.50 4.81 5.83
N VAL A 116 10.09 5.61 4.95
CA VAL A 116 10.52 5.18 3.61
C VAL A 116 11.63 4.14 3.69
N LEU A 117 12.58 4.29 4.62
CA LEU A 117 13.70 3.35 4.77
C LEU A 117 13.25 2.02 5.38
N GLU A 118 12.34 2.03 6.34
CA GLU A 118 11.83 0.82 6.99
C GLU A 118 10.76 0.10 6.16
N THR A 119 9.91 0.87 5.47
CA THR A 119 8.77 0.36 4.71
C THR A 119 8.65 1.00 3.32
N PRO A 120 9.59 0.75 2.39
CA PRO A 120 9.62 1.41 1.08
C PRO A 120 8.38 1.15 0.22
N TYR A 121 7.68 0.04 0.46
CA TYR A 121 6.41 -0.31 -0.17
C TYR A 121 5.20 0.01 0.73
N GLY A 122 5.39 0.80 1.77
CA GLY A 122 4.35 1.16 2.73
C GLY A 122 3.20 1.91 2.09
N SER A 123 2.01 1.73 2.67
CA SER A 123 0.79 2.41 2.25
C SER A 123 0.63 3.78 2.90
N LEU A 124 -0.36 4.52 2.40
CA LEU A 124 -0.81 5.75 3.04
C LEU A 124 -1.22 5.53 4.51
N PHE A 125 -1.81 4.38 4.81
CA PHE A 125 -2.20 4.01 6.17
C PHE A 125 -0.98 3.79 7.07
N ASP A 126 0.08 3.11 6.59
CA ASP A 126 1.32 2.92 7.35
C ASP A 126 1.98 4.27 7.66
N TRP A 127 1.96 5.19 6.69
CA TRP A 127 2.43 6.55 6.88
C TRP A 127 1.63 7.29 7.96
N TYR A 128 0.30 7.19 7.92
CA TYR A 128 -0.55 7.81 8.93
C TYR A 128 -0.34 7.24 10.33
N GLN A 129 -0.01 5.97 10.44
CA GLN A 129 0.41 5.37 11.69
C GLN A 129 1.76 5.91 12.17
N ALA A 130 2.74 6.03 11.28
CA ALA A 130 4.07 6.53 11.59
C ALA A 130 4.07 7.95 12.17
N ILE A 131 3.10 8.80 11.77
CA ILE A 131 2.95 10.17 12.28
C ILE A 131 1.77 10.36 13.26
N ASP A 132 1.20 9.26 13.77
CA ASP A 132 0.10 9.25 14.75
C ASP A 132 -1.16 10.03 14.32
N ILE A 133 -1.53 9.91 13.05
CA ILE A 133 -2.77 10.49 12.49
C ILE A 133 -3.73 9.46 11.92
N ALA A 134 -3.63 8.20 12.34
CA ALA A 134 -4.45 7.09 11.81
C ALA A 134 -5.98 7.35 11.84
N ASN A 135 -6.43 8.29 12.67
CA ASN A 135 -7.83 8.70 12.79
C ASN A 135 -8.18 10.00 12.03
N LYS A 136 -7.25 10.56 11.23
CA LYS A 136 -7.44 11.80 10.49
C LYS A 136 -7.12 11.57 9.02
N GLN A 137 -7.66 12.43 8.15
CA GLN A 137 -7.23 12.50 6.76
C GLN A 137 -6.10 13.52 6.63
N GLY A 138 -4.92 13.03 6.22
CA GLY A 138 -3.83 13.90 5.82
C GLY A 138 -4.10 14.51 4.43
N LYS A 139 -3.49 15.66 4.19
CA LYS A 139 -3.53 16.34 2.88
C LYS A 139 -2.21 17.04 2.62
N ILE A 140 -1.94 17.35 1.36
CA ILE A 140 -0.86 18.24 0.95
C ILE A 140 -1.48 19.63 0.80
N GLY A 141 -1.06 20.57 1.64
CA GLY A 141 -1.70 21.87 1.78
C GLY A 141 -1.05 22.98 0.97
N VAL A 142 -1.67 24.15 1.02
CA VAL A 142 -1.15 25.36 0.36
C VAL A 142 0.21 25.80 0.91
N ASP A 143 0.50 25.49 2.17
CA ASP A 143 1.78 25.83 2.78
C ASP A 143 2.90 24.90 2.27
N ASP A 144 2.60 23.62 1.98
CA ASP A 144 3.53 22.76 1.23
C ASP A 144 3.87 23.36 -0.14
N ALA A 145 2.88 23.87 -0.89
CA ALA A 145 3.15 24.48 -2.19
C ALA A 145 4.06 25.72 -2.08
N LYS A 146 3.94 26.50 -0.99
CA LYS A 146 4.86 27.64 -0.73
C LYS A 146 6.27 27.14 -0.44
N GLU A 147 6.43 26.11 0.38
CA GLU A 147 7.72 25.50 0.68
C GLU A 147 8.37 24.90 -0.58
N ILE A 148 7.60 24.16 -1.39
CA ILE A 148 8.05 23.61 -2.67
C ILE A 148 8.59 24.73 -3.56
N THR A 149 7.82 25.82 -3.72
CA THR A 149 8.22 26.98 -4.53
C THR A 149 9.51 27.60 -4.00
N SER A 150 9.62 27.79 -2.70
CA SER A 150 10.80 28.36 -2.06
C SER A 150 12.05 27.48 -2.27
N LYS A 151 11.93 26.16 -2.01
CA LYS A 151 13.05 25.22 -2.17
C LYS A 151 13.54 25.17 -3.62
N LEU A 152 12.62 25.10 -4.58
CA LEU A 152 12.95 24.96 -5.99
C LEU A 152 13.44 26.28 -6.64
N SER A 153 13.15 27.45 -6.03
CA SER A 153 13.68 28.73 -6.48
C SER A 153 15.20 28.88 -6.22
N LEU A 154 15.75 28.10 -5.29
CA LEU A 154 17.18 28.08 -5.02
C LEU A 154 17.94 27.36 -6.15
N LYS A 155 19.21 27.73 -6.33
CA LYS A 155 20.09 27.00 -7.24
C LYS A 155 20.35 25.60 -6.69
N SER A 156 20.57 24.63 -7.59
CA SER A 156 21.03 23.30 -7.22
C SER A 156 22.32 23.39 -6.40
N PHE A 157 22.42 22.60 -5.34
CA PHE A 157 23.58 22.59 -4.44
C PHE A 157 24.79 21.94 -5.10
N GLU A 158 24.60 20.84 -5.84
CA GLU A 158 25.67 20.11 -6.52
C GLU A 158 25.79 20.47 -8.02
N GLY A 159 25.03 21.47 -8.49
CA GLY A 159 25.14 22.00 -9.87
C GLY A 159 24.43 21.13 -10.93
N GLY A 160 23.61 20.15 -10.51
CA GLY A 160 22.84 19.26 -11.38
C GLY A 160 21.34 19.43 -11.24
N TYR A 161 20.63 18.30 -11.38
CA TYR A 161 19.18 18.26 -11.22
C TYR A 161 18.74 18.56 -9.78
N LYS A 162 17.56 19.17 -9.66
CA LYS A 162 16.76 19.20 -8.44
C LYS A 162 15.54 18.31 -8.67
N VAL A 163 15.25 17.42 -7.73
CA VAL A 163 14.11 16.50 -7.86
C VAL A 163 13.11 16.73 -6.73
N MET A 164 11.86 16.94 -7.10
CA MET A 164 10.73 17.04 -6.19
C MET A 164 9.81 15.84 -6.36
N ILE A 165 9.75 14.96 -5.38
CA ILE A 165 8.83 13.83 -5.33
C ILE A 165 7.61 14.24 -4.51
N ILE A 166 6.42 14.16 -5.12
CA ILE A 166 5.14 14.43 -4.46
C ILE A 166 4.40 13.09 -4.35
N TRP A 167 4.43 12.49 -3.16
CA TRP A 167 3.78 11.21 -2.91
C TRP A 167 2.32 11.41 -2.50
N MET A 168 1.42 10.56 -3.02
CA MET A 168 -0.03 10.70 -2.89
C MET A 168 -0.51 12.07 -3.37
N ALA A 169 -0.07 12.45 -4.59
CA ALA A 169 -0.35 13.78 -5.15
C ALA A 169 -1.86 14.04 -5.35
N GLU A 170 -2.70 13.01 -5.44
CA GLU A 170 -4.15 13.12 -5.44
C GLU A 170 -4.75 13.66 -4.14
N LEU A 171 -3.97 13.70 -3.05
CA LEU A 171 -4.38 14.30 -1.77
C LEU A 171 -3.96 15.77 -1.63
N MET A 172 -3.48 16.38 -2.71
CA MET A 172 -3.32 17.84 -2.76
C MET A 172 -4.69 18.52 -2.68
N ASN A 173 -4.79 19.53 -1.81
CA ASN A 173 -5.97 20.39 -1.88
C ASN A 173 -5.94 21.27 -3.16
N THR A 174 -7.09 21.79 -3.57
CA THR A 174 -7.24 22.57 -4.80
C THR A 174 -6.29 23.77 -4.87
N ASP A 175 -6.05 24.45 -3.73
CA ASP A 175 -5.17 25.61 -3.68
C ASP A 175 -3.70 25.23 -3.87
N CYS A 176 -3.27 24.09 -3.31
CA CYS A 176 -1.93 23.53 -3.52
C CYS A 176 -1.75 23.14 -4.98
N ALA A 177 -2.69 22.36 -5.52
CA ALA A 177 -2.66 21.91 -6.91
C ALA A 177 -2.58 23.09 -7.90
N ASN A 178 -3.41 24.12 -7.72
CA ASN A 178 -3.39 25.30 -8.58
C ASN A 178 -2.06 26.09 -8.50
N LYS A 179 -1.42 26.15 -7.31
CA LYS A 179 -0.12 26.80 -7.18
C LYS A 179 1.00 26.02 -7.88
N LEU A 180 0.93 24.68 -7.84
CA LEU A 180 1.90 23.85 -8.52
C LEU A 180 1.78 23.87 -10.04
N LEU A 181 0.60 24.16 -10.61
CA LEU A 181 0.42 24.28 -12.06
C LEU A 181 1.46 25.21 -12.71
N LYS A 182 1.72 26.37 -12.09
CA LYS A 182 2.71 27.32 -12.60
C LYS A 182 4.14 26.73 -12.65
N LEU A 183 4.50 25.96 -11.62
CA LEU A 183 5.81 25.30 -11.56
C LEU A 183 5.90 24.11 -12.53
N LEU A 184 4.79 23.44 -12.81
CA LEU A 184 4.72 22.37 -13.80
C LEU A 184 4.73 22.89 -15.23
N GLU A 185 4.22 24.09 -15.48
CA GLU A 185 4.25 24.76 -16.78
C GLU A 185 5.63 25.34 -17.09
N GLU A 186 6.22 26.06 -16.13
CA GLU A 186 7.48 26.77 -16.26
C GLU A 186 8.40 26.38 -15.08
N PRO A 187 8.96 25.17 -15.07
CA PRO A 187 9.81 24.73 -13.98
C PRO A 187 11.11 25.53 -13.92
N PRO A 188 11.65 25.80 -12.74
CA PRO A 188 13.01 26.32 -12.63
C PRO A 188 14.01 25.41 -13.35
N ALA A 189 15.13 25.97 -13.80
CA ALA A 189 16.15 25.21 -14.53
C ALA A 189 16.57 23.94 -13.79
N GLU A 190 16.79 22.86 -14.54
CA GLU A 190 17.21 21.54 -14.04
C GLU A 190 16.31 20.96 -12.92
N THR A 191 15.01 21.30 -12.95
CA THR A 191 14.05 20.82 -11.96
C THR A 191 13.15 19.74 -12.54
N ILE A 192 13.08 18.59 -11.86
CA ILE A 192 12.24 17.45 -12.21
C ILE A 192 11.19 17.23 -11.13
N PHE A 193 9.93 17.15 -11.52
CA PHE A 193 8.82 16.76 -10.68
C PHE A 193 8.46 15.30 -10.92
N ILE A 194 8.29 14.52 -9.87
CA ILE A 194 7.77 13.16 -9.92
C ILE A 194 6.56 13.09 -8.99
N LEU A 195 5.37 13.08 -9.58
CA LEU A 195 4.13 12.90 -8.87
C LEU A 195 3.86 11.39 -8.78
N VAL A 196 3.57 10.88 -7.58
CA VAL A 196 3.24 9.49 -7.33
C VAL A 196 1.81 9.42 -6.85
N VAL A 197 0.96 8.64 -7.54
CA VAL A 197 -0.47 8.51 -7.27
C VAL A 197 -0.93 7.06 -7.36
N GLU A 198 -1.97 6.72 -6.62
CA GLU A 198 -2.69 5.45 -6.78
C GLU A 198 -3.84 5.59 -7.77
N ASN A 199 -4.51 6.74 -7.79
CA ASN A 199 -5.66 7.01 -8.65
C ASN A 199 -5.47 8.31 -9.44
N GLU A 200 -5.12 8.20 -10.71
CA GLU A 200 -4.96 9.36 -11.61
C GLU A 200 -6.25 10.17 -11.80
N ASN A 201 -7.43 9.53 -11.71
CA ASN A 201 -8.71 10.22 -11.87
C ASN A 201 -9.05 11.18 -10.71
N ALA A 202 -8.33 11.11 -9.61
CA ALA A 202 -8.48 12.02 -8.48
C ALA A 202 -7.61 13.29 -8.62
N LEU A 203 -6.73 13.36 -9.63
CA LEU A 203 -5.97 14.56 -9.97
C LEU A 203 -6.79 15.49 -10.88
N LEU A 204 -6.42 16.77 -10.86
CA LEU A 204 -6.95 17.74 -11.82
C LEU A 204 -6.45 17.41 -13.24
N ASP A 205 -7.34 17.48 -14.23
CA ASP A 205 -7.01 17.28 -15.65
C ASP A 205 -5.90 18.22 -16.13
N THR A 206 -5.82 19.41 -15.54
CA THR A 206 -4.77 20.39 -15.82
C THR A 206 -3.37 19.92 -15.38
N ILE A 207 -3.26 19.09 -14.35
CA ILE A 207 -2.00 18.45 -13.95
C ILE A 207 -1.70 17.28 -14.88
N LEU A 208 -2.71 16.42 -15.13
CA LEU A 208 -2.56 15.24 -15.98
C LEU A 208 -2.03 15.61 -17.38
N SER A 209 -2.56 16.68 -17.98
CA SER A 209 -2.16 17.14 -19.32
C SER A 209 -0.72 17.63 -19.43
N ARG A 210 -0.04 17.89 -18.30
CA ARG A 210 1.34 18.41 -18.25
C ARG A 210 2.36 17.36 -17.83
N CYS A 211 1.91 16.20 -17.40
CA CYS A 211 2.79 15.15 -16.90
C CYS A 211 2.97 14.03 -17.94
N GLN A 212 4.18 13.52 -18.04
CA GLN A 212 4.44 12.25 -18.73
C GLN A 212 4.03 11.10 -17.79
N ILE A 213 3.03 10.33 -18.21
CA ILE A 213 2.43 9.28 -17.38
C ILE A 213 3.19 7.97 -17.59
N THR A 214 3.62 7.37 -16.49
CA THR A 214 4.17 6.00 -16.43
C THR A 214 3.30 5.17 -15.50
N ARG A 215 2.65 4.12 -16.05
CA ARG A 215 1.77 3.24 -15.28
C ARG A 215 2.52 2.01 -14.80
N PHE A 216 2.39 1.74 -13.51
CA PHE A 216 2.94 0.57 -12.82
C PHE A 216 1.84 -0.47 -12.67
N HIS A 217 2.08 -1.64 -13.22
CA HIS A 217 1.16 -2.76 -13.12
C HIS A 217 1.49 -3.63 -11.91
N ARG A 218 0.53 -4.41 -11.47
CA ARG A 218 0.73 -5.42 -10.44
C ARG A 218 1.94 -6.29 -10.74
N LEU A 219 2.71 -6.60 -9.71
CA LEU A 219 3.90 -7.44 -9.84
C LEU A 219 3.51 -8.86 -10.20
N SER A 220 4.34 -9.53 -11.00
CA SER A 220 4.11 -10.94 -11.30
C SER A 220 4.40 -11.80 -10.06
N GLN A 221 3.79 -12.99 -10.04
CA GLN A 221 3.98 -13.93 -8.94
C GLN A 221 5.46 -14.33 -8.81
N GLU A 222 6.17 -14.46 -9.94
CA GLU A 222 7.59 -14.81 -9.99
C GLU A 222 8.44 -13.75 -9.30
N VAL A 223 8.22 -12.46 -9.62
CA VAL A 223 8.97 -11.33 -9.04
C VAL A 223 8.79 -11.28 -7.52
N ILE A 224 7.56 -11.46 -7.03
CA ILE A 224 7.29 -11.49 -5.59
C ILE A 224 7.92 -12.72 -4.93
N THR A 225 7.80 -13.90 -5.56
CA THR A 225 8.39 -15.14 -5.05
C THR A 225 9.90 -15.00 -4.89
N GLU A 226 10.60 -14.52 -5.92
CA GLU A 226 12.05 -14.31 -5.87
C GLU A 226 12.45 -13.32 -4.76
N ALA A 227 11.70 -12.23 -4.60
CA ALA A 227 11.95 -11.27 -3.55
C ALA A 227 11.78 -11.86 -2.14
N LEU A 228 10.74 -12.67 -1.94
CA LEU A 228 10.48 -13.34 -0.66
C LEU A 228 11.54 -14.41 -0.35
N VAL A 229 12.00 -15.16 -1.35
CA VAL A 229 13.09 -16.13 -1.18
C VAL A 229 14.39 -15.42 -0.80
N LYS A 230 14.71 -14.27 -1.39
CA LYS A 230 15.85 -13.43 -0.99
C LYS A 230 15.75 -12.96 0.47
N GLN A 231 14.54 -12.83 1.01
CA GLN A 231 14.29 -12.51 2.43
C GLN A 231 14.36 -13.74 3.35
N GLY A 232 14.69 -14.92 2.83
CA GLY A 232 14.92 -16.13 3.62
C GLY A 232 13.73 -17.09 3.72
N LEU A 233 12.62 -16.85 2.98
CA LEU A 233 11.53 -17.81 2.92
C LEU A 233 11.89 -18.99 2.02
N THR A 234 11.32 -20.17 2.32
CA THR A 234 11.43 -21.31 1.42
C THR A 234 10.62 -21.08 0.14
N GLN A 235 11.03 -21.70 -0.96
CA GLN A 235 10.34 -21.55 -2.25
C GLN A 235 8.82 -21.83 -2.19
N PRO A 236 8.34 -22.92 -1.52
CA PRO A 236 6.91 -23.17 -1.41
C PRO A 236 6.15 -22.09 -0.62
N GLN A 237 6.75 -21.62 0.50
CA GLN A 237 6.14 -20.53 1.29
C GLN A 237 6.05 -19.23 0.49
N ALA A 238 7.13 -18.86 -0.21
CA ALA A 238 7.19 -17.68 -1.04
C ALA A 238 6.15 -17.73 -2.18
N GLN A 239 6.01 -18.87 -2.85
CA GLN A 239 5.01 -19.06 -3.90
C GLN A 239 3.58 -18.91 -3.38
N LYS A 240 3.29 -19.52 -2.22
CA LYS A 240 1.97 -19.40 -1.57
C LYS A 240 1.65 -17.93 -1.25
N ILE A 241 2.57 -17.22 -0.60
CA ILE A 241 2.40 -15.81 -0.25
C ILE A 241 2.27 -14.94 -1.51
N ALA A 242 3.09 -15.16 -2.54
CA ALA A 242 3.04 -14.43 -3.79
C ALA A 242 1.67 -14.58 -4.49
N LEU A 243 1.11 -15.78 -4.47
CA LEU A 243 -0.23 -16.05 -5.01
C LEU A 243 -1.30 -15.25 -4.26
N HIS A 244 -1.28 -15.28 -2.90
CA HIS A 244 -2.25 -14.58 -2.08
C HIS A 244 -2.12 -13.04 -2.13
N SER A 245 -0.93 -12.55 -2.42
CA SER A 245 -0.66 -11.10 -2.51
C SER A 245 -1.25 -10.44 -3.76
N GLN A 246 -1.61 -11.23 -4.79
CA GLN A 246 -2.21 -10.75 -6.05
C GLN A 246 -1.43 -9.61 -6.71
N GLY A 247 -0.09 -9.65 -6.62
CA GLY A 247 0.77 -8.64 -7.22
C GLY A 247 1.06 -7.41 -6.35
N ASN A 248 0.57 -7.38 -5.12
CA ASN A 248 0.86 -6.35 -4.12
C ASN A 248 1.93 -6.84 -3.15
N TYR A 249 3.15 -6.27 -3.26
CA TYR A 249 4.29 -6.72 -2.44
C TYR A 249 4.15 -6.31 -0.96
N ARG A 250 3.54 -5.16 -0.66
CA ARG A 250 3.24 -4.79 0.73
C ARG A 250 2.36 -5.85 1.41
N LYS A 251 1.32 -6.29 0.70
CA LYS A 251 0.45 -7.38 1.16
C LYS A 251 1.26 -8.68 1.34
N ALA A 252 2.17 -8.99 0.42
CA ALA A 252 3.06 -10.14 0.57
C ALA A 252 3.92 -10.05 1.86
N LEU A 253 4.48 -8.88 2.15
CA LEU A 253 5.27 -8.65 3.36
C LEU A 253 4.44 -8.80 4.65
N SER A 254 3.16 -8.43 4.63
CA SER A 254 2.28 -8.56 5.79
C SER A 254 1.99 -10.02 6.18
N PHE A 255 2.19 -10.97 5.27
CA PHE A 255 2.07 -12.41 5.53
C PHE A 255 3.34 -13.05 6.10
N ILE A 256 4.49 -12.34 6.09
CA ILE A 256 5.75 -12.89 6.62
C ILE A 256 5.68 -12.97 8.15
N GLY A 257 6.00 -14.13 8.71
CA GLY A 257 6.15 -14.32 10.16
C GLY A 257 4.86 -14.32 10.97
N LYS A 258 3.70 -14.21 10.33
CA LYS A 258 2.41 -14.35 10.99
C LYS A 258 1.77 -15.67 10.57
N ASP A 259 1.45 -16.51 11.54
CA ASP A 259 0.57 -17.69 11.36
C ASP A 259 -0.89 -17.22 11.24
N ASN A 260 -1.08 -16.09 10.50
CA ASN A 260 -2.38 -15.43 10.37
C ASN A 260 -3.40 -16.32 9.67
N ASP A 261 -2.95 -17.17 8.72
CA ASP A 261 -3.83 -18.07 7.99
C ASP A 261 -4.63 -18.95 8.97
N ARG A 262 -3.96 -19.50 10.01
CA ARG A 262 -4.63 -20.32 11.00
C ARG A 262 -5.61 -19.53 11.87
N ILE A 263 -5.21 -18.35 12.31
CA ILE A 263 -6.06 -17.47 13.14
C ILE A 263 -7.26 -16.99 12.32
N PHE A 264 -7.04 -16.58 11.07
CA PHE A 264 -8.11 -16.12 10.17
C PHE A 264 -9.06 -17.25 9.79
N GLU A 265 -8.53 -18.47 9.61
CA GLU A 265 -9.35 -19.65 9.40
C GLU A 265 -10.25 -19.93 10.61
N GLU A 266 -9.68 -19.92 11.83
CA GLU A 266 -10.45 -20.12 13.06
C GLU A 266 -11.54 -19.05 13.18
N TRP A 267 -11.24 -17.78 12.94
CA TRP A 267 -12.23 -16.69 12.99
C TRP A 267 -13.31 -16.83 11.91
N PHE A 268 -12.92 -17.18 10.69
CA PHE A 268 -13.85 -17.37 9.58
C PHE A 268 -14.83 -18.52 9.88
N VAL A 269 -14.31 -19.67 10.28
CA VAL A 269 -15.13 -20.86 10.58
C VAL A 269 -16.09 -20.60 11.74
N GLU A 270 -15.60 -19.92 12.79
CA GLU A 270 -16.43 -19.51 13.92
C GLU A 270 -17.55 -18.57 13.45
N TRP A 271 -17.21 -17.56 12.69
CA TRP A 271 -18.14 -16.57 12.16
C TRP A 271 -19.24 -17.16 11.30
N VAL A 272 -18.85 -17.96 10.29
CA VAL A 272 -19.80 -18.55 9.34
C VAL A 272 -20.73 -19.55 10.03
N ARG A 273 -20.23 -20.35 10.98
CA ARG A 273 -21.07 -21.27 11.77
C ARG A 273 -22.10 -20.53 12.60
N MET A 274 -21.70 -19.43 13.26
CA MET A 274 -22.63 -18.60 14.02
C MET A 274 -23.65 -17.93 13.10
N ALA A 275 -23.22 -17.34 11.99
CA ALA A 275 -24.09 -16.72 11.01
C ALA A 275 -25.12 -17.71 10.44
N TYR A 276 -24.69 -18.94 10.14
CA TYR A 276 -25.60 -19.99 9.70
C TYR A 276 -26.61 -20.37 10.78
N SER A 277 -26.16 -20.57 12.01
CA SER A 277 -27.01 -21.02 13.11
C SER A 277 -27.98 -19.94 13.59
N ALA A 278 -27.68 -18.67 13.43
CA ALA A 278 -28.46 -17.54 13.93
C ALA A 278 -29.88 -17.44 13.33
N ARG A 279 -30.12 -17.96 12.13
CA ARG A 279 -31.46 -17.98 11.51
C ARG A 279 -32.44 -18.85 12.27
N GLY A 280 -32.00 -19.99 12.79
CA GLY A 280 -32.86 -20.97 13.51
C GLY A 280 -32.79 -20.85 15.02
N ASN A 281 -31.73 -20.22 15.54
CA ASN A 281 -31.45 -20.16 16.97
C ASN A 281 -31.06 -18.76 17.43
N LYS A 282 -32.00 -17.99 17.94
CA LYS A 282 -31.75 -16.62 18.45
C LYS A 282 -30.77 -16.59 19.63
N GLY A 283 -30.55 -17.70 20.34
CA GLY A 283 -29.56 -17.81 21.41
C GLY A 283 -28.11 -17.69 20.96
N VAL A 284 -27.84 -17.79 19.66
CA VAL A 284 -26.49 -17.60 19.07
C VAL A 284 -26.13 -16.11 18.88
N LEU A 285 -27.11 -15.22 18.83
CA LEU A 285 -26.89 -13.79 18.60
C LEU A 285 -25.92 -13.13 19.59
N PRO A 286 -26.00 -13.40 20.94
CA PRO A 286 -25.01 -12.85 21.87
C PRO A 286 -23.58 -13.29 21.55
N ASN A 287 -23.39 -14.55 21.12
CA ASN A 287 -22.08 -15.07 20.76
C ASN A 287 -21.53 -14.39 19.47
N LEU A 288 -22.41 -14.17 18.49
CA LEU A 288 -22.06 -13.46 17.25
C LEU A 288 -21.64 -12.01 17.56
N LEU A 289 -22.35 -11.32 18.46
CA LEU A 289 -21.99 -9.96 18.88
C LEU A 289 -20.67 -9.94 19.66
N ALA A 290 -20.44 -10.93 20.54
CA ALA A 290 -19.17 -11.06 21.26
C ALA A 290 -18.00 -11.33 20.31
N TRP A 291 -18.23 -12.14 19.27
CA TRP A 291 -17.23 -12.36 18.20
C TRP A 291 -16.93 -11.05 17.46
N CYS A 292 -17.94 -10.29 17.06
CA CYS A 292 -17.73 -8.97 16.41
C CYS A 292 -16.93 -8.03 17.31
N GLU A 293 -17.18 -8.04 18.62
CA GLU A 293 -16.43 -7.23 19.58
C GLU A 293 -14.98 -7.71 19.75
N LYS A 294 -14.75 -9.03 19.73
CA LYS A 294 -13.40 -9.62 19.74
C LYS A 294 -12.59 -9.15 18.54
N ILE A 295 -13.13 -9.29 17.32
CA ILE A 295 -12.43 -8.89 16.10
C ILE A 295 -12.26 -7.36 16.03
N ALA A 296 -13.24 -6.58 16.51
CA ALA A 296 -13.16 -5.12 16.53
C ALA A 296 -12.05 -4.57 17.46
N LYS A 297 -11.54 -5.38 18.40
CA LYS A 297 -10.39 -5.02 19.26
C LYS A 297 -9.03 -5.24 18.58
N GLU A 298 -9.01 -6.04 17.53
CA GLU A 298 -7.81 -6.20 16.72
C GLU A 298 -7.47 -4.90 15.97
N GLY A 299 -6.19 -4.74 15.59
CA GLY A 299 -5.78 -3.61 14.77
C GLY A 299 -6.53 -3.57 13.43
N ARG A 300 -6.81 -2.37 12.91
CA ARG A 300 -7.57 -2.19 11.66
C ARG A 300 -6.98 -2.93 10.48
N GLU A 301 -5.66 -2.94 10.39
CA GLU A 301 -4.98 -3.70 9.35
C GLU A 301 -5.24 -5.20 9.47
N THR A 302 -5.25 -5.73 10.69
CA THR A 302 -5.60 -7.14 10.93
C THR A 302 -7.05 -7.42 10.55
N GLN A 303 -7.97 -6.50 10.84
CA GLN A 303 -9.37 -6.61 10.44
C GLN A 303 -9.53 -6.60 8.92
N LYS A 304 -8.82 -5.71 8.23
CA LYS A 304 -8.78 -5.63 6.77
C LYS A 304 -8.26 -6.93 6.17
N LEU A 305 -7.08 -7.39 6.59
CA LEU A 305 -6.49 -8.65 6.13
C LEU A 305 -7.41 -9.86 6.37
N PHE A 306 -8.10 -9.89 7.51
CA PHE A 306 -9.09 -10.92 7.79
C PHE A 306 -10.28 -10.86 6.81
N LEU A 307 -10.82 -9.68 6.53
CA LEU A 307 -11.92 -9.53 5.57
C LEU A 307 -11.49 -9.88 4.14
N GLU A 308 -10.27 -9.54 3.74
CA GLU A 308 -9.70 -9.97 2.47
C GLU A 308 -9.51 -11.49 2.40
N TYR A 309 -9.07 -12.12 3.50
CA TYR A 309 -9.04 -13.57 3.63
C TYR A 309 -10.45 -14.18 3.45
N CYS A 310 -11.48 -13.58 4.06
CA CYS A 310 -12.87 -14.02 3.89
C CYS A 310 -13.31 -13.93 2.42
N LEU A 311 -13.00 -12.85 1.70
CA LEU A 311 -13.29 -12.72 0.27
C LEU A 311 -12.69 -13.87 -0.53
N GLU A 312 -11.43 -14.23 -0.23
CA GLU A 312 -10.78 -15.32 -0.93
C GLU A 312 -11.42 -16.67 -0.61
N VAL A 313 -11.78 -16.95 0.66
CA VAL A 313 -12.49 -18.18 1.02
C VAL A 313 -13.84 -18.29 0.29
N PHE A 314 -14.61 -17.19 0.22
CA PHE A 314 -15.87 -17.18 -0.54
C PHE A 314 -15.66 -17.42 -2.02
N ARG A 315 -14.62 -16.83 -2.61
CA ARG A 315 -14.23 -17.07 -4.02
C ARG A 315 -13.87 -18.54 -4.26
N GLN A 316 -13.05 -19.13 -3.38
CA GLN A 316 -12.66 -20.54 -3.47
C GLN A 316 -13.87 -21.48 -3.31
N ALA A 317 -14.79 -21.14 -2.40
CA ALA A 317 -16.02 -21.88 -2.22
C ALA A 317 -16.92 -21.83 -3.48
N LEU A 318 -17.01 -20.67 -4.14
CA LEU A 318 -17.73 -20.53 -5.40
C LEU A 318 -17.11 -21.43 -6.49
N LEU A 319 -15.78 -21.39 -6.64
CA LEU A 319 -15.07 -22.21 -7.63
C LEU A 319 -15.31 -23.71 -7.38
N ALA A 320 -15.22 -24.16 -6.13
CA ALA A 320 -15.52 -25.53 -5.75
C ALA A 320 -16.99 -25.90 -6.04
N ASN A 321 -17.94 -25.00 -5.79
CA ASN A 321 -19.36 -25.25 -6.05
C ASN A 321 -19.67 -25.44 -7.55
N TYR A 322 -18.87 -24.82 -8.42
CA TYR A 322 -19.04 -24.93 -9.89
C TYR A 322 -18.08 -25.92 -10.55
N GLY A 323 -17.38 -26.75 -9.75
CA GLY A 323 -16.50 -27.82 -10.27
C GLY A 323 -15.21 -27.30 -10.90
N ALA A 324 -14.78 -26.09 -10.56
CA ALA A 324 -13.51 -25.52 -11.04
C ALA A 324 -12.34 -25.88 -10.10
N ASP A 325 -12.23 -27.18 -9.75
CA ASP A 325 -11.29 -27.67 -8.72
C ASP A 325 -9.82 -27.36 -9.03
N SER A 326 -9.46 -27.27 -10.32
CA SER A 326 -8.11 -26.87 -10.72
C SER A 326 -7.72 -25.44 -10.34
N LEU A 327 -8.70 -24.59 -10.00
CA LEU A 327 -8.52 -23.22 -9.55
C LEU A 327 -8.66 -23.08 -8.03
N VAL A 328 -9.03 -24.16 -7.34
CA VAL A 328 -9.11 -24.20 -5.87
C VAL A 328 -7.72 -24.56 -5.33
N TYR A 329 -7.10 -23.62 -4.62
CA TYR A 329 -5.73 -23.77 -4.11
C TYR A 329 -5.59 -23.54 -2.62
N MET A 330 -6.65 -23.07 -1.95
CA MET A 330 -6.60 -22.82 -0.50
C MET A 330 -6.60 -24.14 0.25
N GLU A 331 -5.58 -24.31 1.11
CA GLU A 331 -5.49 -25.42 2.05
C GLU A 331 -5.88 -24.92 3.46
N PHE A 332 -6.74 -25.65 4.12
CA PHE A 332 -7.20 -25.36 5.48
C PHE A 332 -6.45 -26.24 6.47
N GLN A 333 -6.00 -25.63 7.58
CA GLN A 333 -5.25 -26.35 8.63
C GLN A 333 -6.17 -27.04 9.64
N SER A 334 -7.43 -26.59 9.74
CA SER A 334 -8.45 -27.18 10.61
C SER A 334 -9.22 -28.31 9.91
N ASN A 335 -10.22 -28.85 10.61
CA ASN A 335 -11.16 -29.80 10.01
C ASN A 335 -12.21 -29.12 9.10
N PHE A 336 -12.00 -27.88 8.71
CA PHE A 336 -12.88 -27.18 7.75
C PHE A 336 -12.61 -27.73 6.34
N LYS A 337 -13.68 -28.17 5.69
CA LYS A 337 -13.64 -28.65 4.30
C LYS A 337 -14.45 -27.71 3.42
N ILE A 338 -13.79 -27.12 2.44
CA ILE A 338 -14.42 -26.13 1.57
C ILE A 338 -15.57 -26.74 0.75
N GLU A 339 -15.49 -28.02 0.41
CA GLU A 339 -16.53 -28.76 -0.32
C GLU A 339 -17.84 -28.81 0.45
N ASN A 340 -17.78 -28.84 1.78
CA ASN A 340 -18.97 -28.81 2.65
C ASN A 340 -19.56 -27.41 2.77
N PHE A 341 -18.76 -26.38 2.56
CA PHE A 341 -19.16 -24.97 2.60
C PHE A 341 -19.63 -24.46 1.23
N ALA A 342 -19.04 -24.96 0.16
CA ALA A 342 -19.29 -24.56 -1.23
C ALA A 342 -20.79 -24.45 -1.61
N PRO A 343 -21.70 -25.37 -1.21
CA PRO A 343 -23.11 -25.27 -1.55
C PRO A 343 -23.85 -24.02 -1.02
N PHE A 344 -23.26 -23.33 -0.03
CA PHE A 344 -23.83 -22.11 0.52
C PHE A 344 -23.38 -20.83 -0.23
N VAL A 345 -22.50 -20.98 -1.23
CA VAL A 345 -21.95 -19.87 -2.03
C VAL A 345 -22.26 -20.10 -3.51
N HIS A 346 -23.14 -19.29 -4.06
CA HIS A 346 -23.66 -19.47 -5.42
C HIS A 346 -23.92 -18.12 -6.11
N HIS A 347 -24.26 -18.13 -7.41
CA HIS A 347 -24.43 -16.92 -8.23
C HIS A 347 -25.43 -15.91 -7.67
N ASN A 348 -26.45 -16.35 -6.91
CA ASN A 348 -27.47 -15.47 -6.33
C ASN A 348 -27.01 -14.69 -5.10
N ASN A 349 -25.93 -15.10 -4.43
CA ASN A 349 -25.48 -14.44 -3.19
C ASN A 349 -24.04 -13.92 -3.23
N ILE A 350 -23.16 -14.49 -4.06
CA ILE A 350 -21.72 -14.13 -4.04
C ILE A 350 -21.47 -12.65 -4.32
N ALA A 351 -22.15 -12.06 -5.29
CA ALA A 351 -21.94 -10.66 -5.64
C ALA A 351 -22.31 -9.70 -4.51
N GLU A 352 -23.35 -10.06 -3.72
CA GLU A 352 -23.77 -9.27 -2.58
C GLU A 352 -22.86 -9.51 -1.36
N ILE A 353 -22.39 -10.75 -1.15
CA ILE A 353 -21.40 -11.08 -0.11
C ILE A 353 -20.12 -10.27 -0.37
N GLN A 354 -19.59 -10.31 -1.58
CA GLN A 354 -18.40 -9.56 -1.98
C GLN A 354 -18.56 -8.06 -1.71
N ARG A 355 -19.63 -7.46 -2.22
CA ARG A 355 -19.90 -6.03 -2.04
C ARG A 355 -19.95 -5.63 -0.57
N ASN A 356 -20.66 -6.40 0.27
CA ASN A 356 -20.79 -6.08 1.70
C ASN A 356 -19.44 -6.19 2.44
N ILE A 357 -18.58 -7.14 2.06
CA ILE A 357 -17.24 -7.26 2.65
C ILE A 357 -16.35 -6.10 2.18
N GLU A 358 -16.38 -5.75 0.89
CA GLU A 358 -15.64 -4.62 0.34
C GLU A 358 -16.09 -3.28 0.97
N GLU A 359 -17.39 -3.08 1.18
CA GLU A 359 -17.91 -1.93 1.93
C GLU A 359 -17.40 -1.91 3.38
N ALA A 360 -17.35 -3.05 4.04
CA ALA A 360 -16.82 -3.14 5.40
C ALA A 360 -15.33 -2.77 5.45
N ILE A 361 -14.51 -3.25 4.52
CA ILE A 361 -13.10 -2.88 4.37
C ILE A 361 -12.99 -1.36 4.17
N TYR A 362 -13.73 -0.81 3.23
CA TYR A 362 -13.76 0.62 2.92
C TYR A 362 -14.09 1.48 4.15
N HIS A 363 -15.07 1.08 4.96
CA HIS A 363 -15.45 1.82 6.15
C HIS A 363 -14.43 1.68 7.29
N ILE A 364 -13.79 0.52 7.45
CA ILE A 364 -12.72 0.30 8.44
C ILE A 364 -11.51 1.16 8.10
N GLU A 365 -11.10 1.23 6.85
CA GLU A 365 -10.01 2.09 6.37
C GLU A 365 -10.27 3.57 6.65
N ARG A 366 -11.54 3.98 6.60
CA ARG A 366 -11.97 5.36 6.89
C ARG A 366 -12.33 5.61 8.35
N ASN A 367 -11.78 4.83 9.25
CA ASN A 367 -11.98 5.00 10.69
C ASN A 367 -13.42 4.78 11.18
N GLY A 368 -14.24 4.05 10.45
CA GLY A 368 -15.57 3.64 10.89
C GLY A 368 -15.50 2.81 12.18
N ASN A 369 -16.60 2.75 12.91
CA ASN A 369 -16.71 1.92 14.10
C ASN A 369 -16.73 0.44 13.72
N SER A 370 -15.60 -0.25 13.89
CA SER A 370 -15.42 -1.65 13.49
C SER A 370 -16.46 -2.59 14.11
N LYS A 371 -16.88 -2.38 15.38
CA LYS A 371 -17.90 -3.19 16.01
C LYS A 371 -19.26 -3.09 15.29
N LEU A 372 -19.67 -1.88 14.92
CA LEU A 372 -20.91 -1.67 14.17
C LEU A 372 -20.83 -2.25 12.76
N ILE A 373 -19.70 -2.03 12.06
CA ILE A 373 -19.46 -2.52 10.70
C ILE A 373 -19.51 -4.05 10.68
N LEU A 374 -18.77 -4.72 11.56
CA LEU A 374 -18.73 -6.19 11.64
C LEU A 374 -20.08 -6.78 12.08
N THR A 375 -20.84 -6.07 12.93
CA THR A 375 -22.17 -6.49 13.33
C THR A 375 -23.15 -6.44 12.17
N ASP A 376 -23.17 -5.33 11.41
CA ASP A 376 -24.01 -5.18 10.21
C ASP A 376 -23.67 -6.22 9.16
N LEU A 377 -22.37 -6.40 8.88
CA LEU A 377 -21.88 -7.43 7.96
C LEU A 377 -22.32 -8.83 8.38
N SER A 378 -22.25 -9.16 9.67
CA SER A 378 -22.65 -10.47 10.20
C SER A 378 -24.15 -10.72 10.04
N ILE A 379 -24.98 -9.70 10.26
CA ILE A 379 -26.44 -9.78 10.04
C ILE A 379 -26.75 -10.00 8.57
N LYS A 380 -26.09 -9.25 7.68
CA LYS A 380 -26.23 -9.39 6.22
C LYS A 380 -25.81 -10.80 5.78
N LEU A 381 -24.66 -11.28 6.26
CA LEU A 381 -24.17 -12.63 5.95
C LEU A 381 -25.14 -13.72 6.38
N THR A 382 -25.77 -13.60 7.56
CA THR A 382 -26.79 -14.55 8.04
C THR A 382 -27.95 -14.71 7.04
N ARG A 383 -28.34 -13.64 6.34
CA ARG A 383 -29.37 -13.68 5.31
C ARG A 383 -28.86 -14.33 4.02
N LEU A 384 -27.65 -13.94 3.59
CA LEU A 384 -27.06 -14.32 2.31
C LEU A 384 -26.69 -15.81 2.26
N ILE A 385 -26.15 -16.39 3.33
CA ILE A 385 -25.83 -17.82 3.41
C ILE A 385 -27.09 -18.70 3.30
N HIS A 386 -28.25 -18.16 3.63
CA HIS A 386 -29.52 -18.87 3.53
C HIS A 386 -30.34 -18.48 2.28
N ALA A 387 -29.79 -17.69 1.39
CA ALA A 387 -30.44 -17.40 0.11
C ALA A 387 -30.62 -18.72 -0.67
N LYS A 388 -31.78 -18.88 -1.32
CA LYS A 388 -32.04 -20.06 -2.16
C LYS A 388 -31.28 -19.94 -3.48
N VAL A 389 -30.81 -21.07 -3.97
CA VAL A 389 -30.21 -21.21 -5.29
C VAL A 389 -31.24 -20.89 -6.38
#